data_17f842f3f4d1ef7b6a018d1d52ba012a
#
_entry.id   17f842f3f4d1ef7b6a018d1d52ba012a
#
_cell.length_a   1.000
_cell.length_b   1.000
_cell.length_c   1.000
_cell.angle_alpha   90.00
_cell.angle_beta   90.00
_cell.angle_gamma   90.00
#
_symmetry.space_group_name_H-M   'P 1'
#
loop_
_entity.id
_entity.type
_entity.pdbx_description
1 polymer ?
#
loop_
_entity_poly.entity_id
_entity_poly.type
_entity_poly.pdbx_seq_one_letter_code
_entity_poly.pdbx_strand_id
1 'polypeptide(L)' 'MSYFYQRLRDLREDGNKTINQQEIAELLGTTQQTYSLWERGDREIPFHHVITLAKFYKVSIDYIAGLTNQKKSP' A
#
# COMPACT_ATOMS: atom_id res chain seq x y z
N MET A 1 12.61 -2.92 14.50
CA MET A 1 11.25 -3.35 14.16
C MET A 1 11.00 -3.05 12.68
N SER A 2 10.41 -3.99 11.97
CA SER A 2 10.12 -3.81 10.55
C SER A 2 8.72 -3.25 10.35
N TYR A 3 8.58 -2.27 9.45
CA TYR A 3 7.29 -1.73 9.02
C TYR A 3 6.90 -2.25 7.65
N PHE A 4 7.41 -3.43 7.29
CA PHE A 4 7.20 -4.00 5.98
C PHE A 4 5.81 -4.61 5.86
N TYR A 5 5.06 -4.16 4.84
CA TYR A 5 3.74 -4.68 4.52
C TYR A 5 3.79 -5.20 3.08
N GLN A 6 3.97 -6.50 2.94
CA GLN A 6 4.12 -7.15 1.63
C GLN A 6 2.97 -6.81 0.69
N ARG A 7 1.76 -6.63 1.22
CA ARG A 7 0.58 -6.40 0.40
C ARG A 7 0.55 -5.04 -0.30
N LEU A 8 1.32 -4.06 0.17
CA LEU A 8 1.46 -2.80 -0.57
C LEU A 8 2.02 -3.05 -1.95
N ARG A 9 3.07 -3.85 -2.03
CA ARG A 9 3.68 -4.20 -3.30
C ARG A 9 2.81 -5.15 -4.10
N ASP A 10 2.24 -6.16 -3.44
CA ASP A 10 1.40 -7.15 -4.09
C ASP A 10 0.21 -6.48 -4.79
N LEU A 11 -0.46 -5.54 -4.12
CA LEU A 11 -1.60 -4.83 -4.70
C LEU A 11 -1.17 -3.93 -5.87
N ARG A 12 -0.02 -3.29 -5.74
CA ARG A 12 0.49 -2.41 -6.80
C ARG A 12 0.82 -3.20 -8.07
N GLU A 13 1.30 -4.43 -7.92
CA GLU A 13 1.70 -5.28 -9.04
C GLU A 13 0.63 -6.26 -9.50
N ASP A 14 -0.49 -6.34 -8.76
CA ASP A 14 -1.57 -7.26 -9.06
C ASP A 14 -2.48 -6.68 -10.15
N GLY A 15 -3.12 -7.56 -10.93
CA GLY A 15 -4.10 -7.17 -11.92
C GLY A 15 -3.52 -7.07 -13.33
N ASN A 16 -4.33 -6.51 -14.23
CA ASN A 16 -4.00 -6.44 -15.66
C ASN A 16 -2.97 -5.37 -16.00
N LYS A 17 -2.78 -4.42 -15.10
CA LYS A 17 -1.87 -3.31 -15.31
C LYS A 17 -1.12 -3.02 -14.03
N THR A 18 0.20 -3.21 -14.07
CA THR A 18 1.05 -2.85 -12.95
C THR A 18 1.14 -1.34 -12.83
N ILE A 19 0.88 -0.84 -11.62
CA ILE A 19 0.99 0.58 -11.32
C ILE A 19 2.41 0.81 -10.77
N ASN A 20 3.13 1.79 -11.30
CA ASN A 20 4.47 2.05 -10.80
C ASN A 20 4.45 2.89 -9.52
N GLN A 21 5.58 2.91 -8.81
CA GLN A 21 5.67 3.63 -7.54
C GLN A 21 5.44 5.13 -7.68
N GLN A 22 5.85 5.71 -8.82
CA GLN A 22 5.64 7.13 -9.08
C GLN A 22 4.15 7.48 -9.11
N GLU A 23 3.34 6.65 -9.74
CA GLU A 23 1.89 6.88 -9.82
C GLU A 23 1.24 6.82 -8.45
N ILE A 24 1.64 5.85 -7.62
CA ILE A 24 1.11 5.75 -6.25
C ILE A 24 1.58 6.92 -5.41
N ALA A 25 2.83 7.33 -5.55
CA ALA A 25 3.35 8.49 -4.82
C ALA A 25 2.56 9.75 -5.16
N GLU A 26 2.22 9.95 -6.42
CA GLU A 26 1.41 11.09 -6.84
C GLU A 26 0.00 11.04 -6.24
N LEU A 27 -0.61 9.86 -6.20
CA LEU A 27 -1.91 9.67 -5.57
C LEU A 27 -1.87 10.08 -4.10
N LEU A 28 -0.78 9.78 -3.40
CA LEU A 28 -0.63 10.07 -1.98
C LEU A 28 -0.06 11.45 -1.70
N GLY A 29 0.31 12.21 -2.74
CA GLY A 29 0.87 13.54 -2.57
C GLY A 29 2.30 13.53 -2.02
N THR A 30 3.07 12.50 -2.31
CA THR A 30 4.44 12.36 -1.84
C THR A 30 5.39 12.07 -3.00
N THR A 31 6.67 11.86 -2.70
CA THR A 31 7.67 11.52 -3.72
C THR A 31 7.82 10.01 -3.85
N GLN A 32 8.31 9.57 -5.02
CA GLN A 32 8.58 8.16 -5.23
C GLN A 32 9.58 7.62 -4.19
N GLN A 33 10.61 8.41 -3.86
CA GLN A 33 11.60 8.00 -2.88
C GLN A 33 10.96 7.73 -1.52
N THR A 34 10.08 8.61 -1.08
CA THR A 34 9.40 8.44 0.20
C THR A 34 8.48 7.22 0.18
N TYR A 35 7.69 7.07 -0.89
CA TYR A 35 6.82 5.91 -1.00
C TYR A 35 7.63 4.60 -1.03
N SER A 36 8.77 4.61 -1.73
CA SER A 36 9.64 3.44 -1.79
C SER A 36 10.13 3.01 -0.40
N LEU A 37 10.44 3.97 0.47
CA LEU A 37 10.83 3.67 1.85
C LEU A 37 9.70 2.96 2.60
N TRP A 38 8.47 3.38 2.39
CA TRP A 38 7.29 2.75 3.02
C TRP A 38 7.09 1.33 2.49
N GLU A 39 7.20 1.14 1.18
CA GLU A 39 6.97 -0.18 0.57
C GLU A 39 8.06 -1.18 0.99
N ARG A 40 9.30 -0.72 1.18
CA ARG A 40 10.39 -1.58 1.63
C ARG A 40 10.38 -1.84 3.13
N GLY A 41 9.59 -1.09 3.90
CA GLY A 41 9.56 -1.21 5.34
C GLY A 41 10.67 -0.48 6.07
N ASP A 42 11.40 0.41 5.37
CA ASP A 42 12.43 1.24 5.99
C ASP A 42 11.84 2.35 6.83
N ARG A 43 10.61 2.75 6.51
CA ARG A 43 9.85 3.73 7.28
C ARG A 43 8.39 3.29 7.35
N GLU A 44 7.74 3.63 8.44
CA GLU A 44 6.32 3.32 8.63
C GLU A 44 5.46 4.24 7.77
N ILE A 45 4.56 3.65 6.98
CA ILE A 45 3.60 4.43 6.20
C ILE A 45 2.58 5.08 7.14
N PRO A 46 2.30 6.37 7.00
CA PRO A 46 1.26 7.02 7.80
C PRO A 46 -0.11 6.38 7.58
N PHE A 47 -0.89 6.27 8.65
CA PHE A 47 -2.16 5.56 8.60
C PHE A 47 -3.15 6.16 7.60
N HIS A 48 -3.17 7.49 7.46
CA HIS A 48 -4.09 8.12 6.50
C HIS A 48 -3.79 7.71 5.06
N HIS A 49 -2.54 7.39 4.74
CA HIS A 49 -2.19 6.86 3.42
C HIS A 49 -2.64 5.42 3.26
N VAL A 50 -2.61 4.62 4.34
CA VAL A 50 -3.14 3.26 4.31
C VAL A 50 -4.64 3.30 4.00
N ILE A 51 -5.37 4.22 4.61
CA ILE A 51 -6.80 4.41 4.34
C ILE A 51 -7.03 4.76 2.87
N THR A 52 -6.25 5.69 2.33
CA THR A 52 -6.36 6.09 0.93
C THR A 52 -6.10 4.91 -0.01
N LEU A 53 -5.07 4.12 0.27
CA LEU A 53 -4.75 2.94 -0.55
C LEU A 53 -5.81 1.86 -0.43
N ALA A 54 -6.37 1.66 0.77
CA ALA A 54 -7.46 0.69 0.95
C ALA A 54 -8.65 1.06 0.07
N LYS A 55 -9.01 2.33 0.02
CA LYS A 55 -10.09 2.82 -0.84
C LYS A 55 -9.74 2.70 -2.32
N PHE A 56 -8.52 3.04 -2.68
CA PHE A 56 -8.07 3.00 -4.06
C PHE A 56 -8.06 1.57 -4.61
N TYR A 57 -7.53 0.63 -3.84
CA TYR A 57 -7.47 -0.78 -4.24
C TYR A 57 -8.77 -1.53 -3.94
N LYS A 58 -9.71 -0.91 -3.22
CA LYS A 58 -11.00 -1.52 -2.83
C LYS A 58 -10.77 -2.77 -1.99
N VAL A 59 -9.87 -2.66 -1.02
CA VAL A 59 -9.58 -3.74 -0.07
C VAL A 59 -9.71 -3.20 1.36
N SER A 60 -9.73 -4.11 2.33
CA SER A 60 -9.79 -3.71 3.73
C SER A 60 -8.41 -3.26 4.23
N ILE A 61 -8.40 -2.44 5.26
CA ILE A 61 -7.17 -2.06 5.95
C ILE A 61 -6.53 -3.31 6.57
N ASP A 62 -7.35 -4.22 7.12
CA ASP A 62 -6.87 -5.47 7.69
C ASP A 62 -6.10 -6.30 6.66
N TYR A 63 -6.56 -6.32 5.41
CA TYR A 63 -5.85 -7.03 4.35
C TYR A 63 -4.47 -6.42 4.12
N ILE A 64 -4.39 -5.09 4.03
CA ILE A 64 -3.10 -4.40 3.83
C ILE A 64 -2.16 -4.68 5.00
N ALA A 65 -2.69 -4.68 6.22
CA ALA A 65 -1.90 -4.94 7.42
C ALA A 65 -1.47 -6.42 7.58
N GLY A 66 -2.03 -7.31 6.76
CA GLY A 66 -1.70 -8.73 6.85
C GLY A 66 -2.47 -9.49 7.91
N LEU A 67 -3.53 -8.89 8.46
CA LEU A 67 -4.32 -9.52 9.52
C LEU A 67 -5.37 -10.49 8.99
N THR A 68 -5.64 -10.44 7.70
CA THR A 68 -6.61 -11.33 7.04
C THR A 68 -6.18 -11.59 5.61
N ASN A 69 -6.62 -12.71 5.05
CA ASN A 69 -6.42 -13.02 3.63
C ASN A 69 -7.61 -12.59 2.77
N GLN A 70 -8.65 -12.04 3.39
CA GLN A 70 -9.82 -11.56 2.68
C GLN A 70 -9.61 -10.10 2.27
N LYS A 71 -9.67 -9.82 0.97
CA LYS A 71 -9.46 -8.47 0.45
C LYS A 71 -10.55 -7.50 0.91
N LYS A 72 -11.79 -7.97 1.01
CA LYS A 72 -12.91 -7.11 1.39
C LYS A 72 -13.30 -7.36 2.85
N SER A 73 -13.79 -6.30 3.50
CA SER A 73 -14.37 -6.43 4.83
C SER A 73 -15.60 -7.33 4.76
N PRO A 74 -15.82 -8.14 5.80
CA PRO A 74 -17.02 -8.98 5.86
C PRO A 74 -18.30 -8.15 5.94
#